data_6d21ee850e5023194f446d3f9669e023
#
_entry.id   6d21ee850e5023194f446d3f9669e023
#
_cell.length_a   1.000
_cell.length_b   1.000
_cell.length_c   1.000
_cell.angle_alpha   90.00
_cell.angle_beta   90.00
_cell.angle_gamma   90.00
#
_symmetry.space_group_name_H-M   'P 1'
#
loop_
_entity.id
_entity.type
_entity.pdbx_description
1 polymer ?
#
loop_
_entity_poly.entity_id
_entity_poly.type
_entity_poly.pdbx_seq_one_letter_code
_entity_poly.pdbx_strand_id
1 'polypeptide(L)'
;VKINTSSIDHVTILQYIDEPNDIRLTVCIIRNVNNITYYINITKINPHLANRFRAWKKRIAGRDYMTNLSRDTGIQQSKLTETIRNCQKNKNIYGLYIHYNLVINVVIDWITDVIVQSILRGLVNWYIANNTYTPNTPNNTTTISELDIIKILDKYEDMYRVSKEKECGICYEVVYSKRLENDRYFGLLDSCNHIFCITCINIWHRTRRETGASDNCPICRTRFKKITMSKFYKLVN
;
A
#
# COMPACT_ATOMS: atom_id res chain seq x y z
N VAL A 1 11.52 -16.80 -7.05
CA VAL A 1 11.33 -15.90 -5.89
C VAL A 1 11.77 -16.62 -4.64
N LYS A 2 12.52 -15.94 -3.76
CA LYS A 2 12.93 -16.44 -2.44
C LYS A 2 12.54 -15.43 -1.38
N ILE A 3 12.05 -15.91 -0.24
CA ILE A 3 11.77 -15.08 0.91
C ILE A 3 12.54 -15.64 2.11
N ASN A 4 13.44 -14.82 2.64
CA ASN A 4 14.20 -15.15 3.83
C ASN A 4 13.63 -14.39 5.03
N THR A 5 13.45 -15.06 6.14
CA THR A 5 13.01 -14.45 7.39
C THR A 5 14.11 -14.60 8.45
N SER A 6 14.45 -13.51 9.10
CA SER A 6 15.36 -13.49 10.23
C SER A 6 14.90 -12.49 11.29
N SER A 7 15.43 -12.57 12.49
CA SER A 7 15.09 -11.62 13.56
C SER A 7 16.37 -11.14 14.26
N ILE A 8 16.39 -9.85 14.56
CA ILE A 8 17.44 -9.21 15.37
C ILE A 8 16.73 -8.43 16.49
N ASP A 9 16.99 -8.80 17.74
CA ASP A 9 16.27 -8.29 18.90
C ASP A 9 14.74 -8.48 18.72
N HIS A 10 13.98 -7.37 18.70
CA HIS A 10 12.52 -7.34 18.50
C HIS A 10 12.10 -6.98 17.05
N VAL A 11 13.06 -6.98 16.13
CA VAL A 11 12.84 -6.63 14.72
C VAL A 11 12.85 -7.87 13.86
N THR A 12 11.75 -8.14 13.19
CA THR A 12 11.68 -9.16 12.13
C THR A 12 12.14 -8.57 10.81
N ILE A 13 13.00 -9.26 10.11
CA ILE A 13 13.53 -8.87 8.80
C ILE A 13 12.99 -9.84 7.77
N LEU A 14 12.24 -9.34 6.81
CA LEU A 14 11.77 -10.07 5.64
C LEU A 14 12.58 -9.61 4.43
N GLN A 15 13.22 -10.55 3.74
CA GLN A 15 13.96 -10.28 2.50
C GLN A 15 13.25 -10.99 1.35
N TYR A 16 12.71 -10.21 0.45
CA TYR A 16 12.18 -10.68 -0.83
C TYR A 16 13.26 -10.57 -1.89
N ILE A 17 13.51 -11.66 -2.62
CA ILE A 17 14.50 -11.74 -3.67
C ILE A 17 13.85 -12.38 -4.89
N ASP A 18 13.76 -11.63 -5.96
CA ASP A 18 13.34 -12.09 -7.27
C ASP A 18 14.50 -11.91 -8.24
N GLU A 19 15.30 -12.97 -8.41
CA GLU A 19 16.50 -12.94 -9.26
C GLU A 19 16.20 -12.67 -10.75
N PRO A 20 15.16 -13.27 -11.36
CA PRO A 20 14.81 -12.99 -12.74
C PRO A 20 14.48 -11.54 -13.05
N ASN A 21 13.85 -10.82 -12.11
CA ASN A 21 13.45 -9.43 -12.27
C ASN A 21 14.39 -8.44 -11.56
N ASP A 22 15.51 -8.93 -11.00
CA ASP A 22 16.47 -8.15 -10.20
C ASP A 22 15.83 -7.31 -9.08
N ILE A 23 14.77 -7.84 -8.47
CA ILE A 23 14.06 -7.17 -7.38
C ILE A 23 14.58 -7.72 -6.04
N ARG A 24 15.07 -6.81 -5.20
CA ARG A 24 15.48 -7.10 -3.83
C ARG A 24 14.84 -6.12 -2.87
N LEU A 25 13.96 -6.60 -2.02
CA LEU A 25 13.26 -5.77 -1.04
C LEU A 25 13.54 -6.29 0.37
N THR A 26 14.00 -5.41 1.25
CA THR A 26 14.17 -5.71 2.67
C THR A 26 13.13 -4.93 3.49
N VAL A 27 12.30 -5.65 4.21
CA VAL A 27 11.27 -5.08 5.09
C VAL A 27 11.60 -5.44 6.52
N CYS A 28 11.90 -4.43 7.35
CA CYS A 28 12.13 -4.62 8.79
C CYS A 28 10.87 -4.18 9.54
N ILE A 29 10.35 -5.04 10.40
CA ILE A 29 9.09 -4.84 11.13
C ILE A 29 9.33 -4.96 12.63
N ILE A 30 8.90 -3.97 13.39
CA ILE A 30 8.79 -4.02 14.85
C ILE A 30 7.34 -4.36 15.19
N ARG A 31 7.15 -5.38 16.04
CA ARG A 31 5.87 -5.65 16.68
C ARG A 31 5.85 -5.03 18.07
N ASN A 32 4.95 -4.12 18.32
CA ASN A 32 4.71 -3.60 19.67
C ASN A 32 3.66 -4.46 20.37
N VAL A 33 4.08 -5.24 21.35
CA VAL A 33 3.23 -6.20 22.07
C VAL A 33 2.18 -5.50 22.94
N ASN A 34 2.51 -4.33 23.48
CA ASN A 34 1.64 -3.61 24.42
C ASN A 34 0.40 -2.99 23.74
N ASN A 35 0.54 -2.58 22.48
CA ASN A 35 -0.52 -1.90 21.72
C ASN A 35 -1.01 -2.71 20.53
N ILE A 36 -0.56 -3.96 20.36
CA ILE A 36 -0.88 -4.84 19.22
C ILE A 36 -0.75 -4.09 17.89
N THR A 37 0.36 -3.41 17.68
CA THR A 37 0.59 -2.63 16.46
C THR A 37 1.96 -2.93 15.86
N TYR A 38 2.15 -2.51 14.62
CA TYR A 38 3.33 -2.80 13.84
C TYR A 38 3.96 -1.52 13.30
N TYR A 39 5.31 -1.49 13.30
CA TYR A 39 6.09 -0.38 12.75
C TYR A 39 7.02 -0.92 11.67
N ILE A 40 7.08 -0.24 10.54
CA ILE A 40 7.81 -0.68 9.36
C ILE A 40 8.92 0.32 9.05
N ASN A 41 10.12 -0.19 8.82
CA ASN A 41 11.30 0.61 8.52
C ASN A 41 11.27 1.12 7.08
N ILE A 42 10.88 2.36 6.87
CA ILE A 42 10.84 2.98 5.56
C ILE A 42 12.22 3.37 5.03
N THR A 43 13.24 3.50 5.90
CA THR A 43 14.61 3.78 5.48
C THR A 43 15.23 2.57 4.76
N LYS A 44 14.88 1.35 5.20
CA LYS A 44 15.38 0.12 4.56
C LYS A 44 14.69 -0.18 3.24
N ILE A 45 13.44 0.23 3.08
CA ILE A 45 12.73 0.16 1.79
C ILE A 45 13.41 1.10 0.79
N ASN A 46 13.55 2.38 1.14
CA ASN A 46 14.26 3.38 0.36
C ASN A 46 14.63 4.58 1.28
N PRO A 47 15.91 4.97 1.39
CA PRO A 47 16.33 6.08 2.25
C PRO A 47 15.63 7.42 1.94
N HIS A 48 15.28 7.67 0.69
CA HIS A 48 14.57 8.89 0.29
C HIS A 48 13.16 8.98 0.88
N LEU A 49 12.49 7.84 1.14
CA LEU A 49 11.17 7.81 1.76
C LEU A 49 11.19 8.40 3.16
N ALA A 50 12.25 8.14 3.94
CA ALA A 50 12.38 8.68 5.29
C ALA A 50 12.48 10.21 5.28
N ASN A 51 13.22 10.80 4.34
CA ASN A 51 13.33 12.26 4.20
C ASN A 51 12.02 12.87 3.71
N ARG A 52 11.39 12.25 2.71
CA ARG A 52 10.06 12.67 2.20
C ARG A 52 9.00 12.61 3.31
N PHE A 53 9.00 11.58 4.13
CA PHE A 53 8.09 11.45 5.26
C PHE A 53 8.31 12.54 6.33
N ARG A 54 9.57 12.83 6.70
CA ARG A 54 9.89 13.91 7.65
C ARG A 54 9.42 15.28 7.14
N ALA A 55 9.54 15.54 5.84
CA ALA A 55 9.03 16.77 5.23
C ALA A 55 7.49 16.78 5.17
N TRP A 56 6.88 15.68 4.79
CA TRP A 56 5.42 15.55 4.69
C TRP A 56 4.72 15.76 6.03
N LYS A 57 5.19 15.14 7.10
CA LYS A 57 4.55 15.27 8.44
C LYS A 57 4.59 16.68 9.03
N LYS A 58 5.42 17.57 8.49
CA LYS A 58 5.46 19.00 8.88
C LYS A 58 4.39 19.83 8.16
N ARG A 59 3.85 19.36 7.05
CA ARG A 59 2.80 20.03 6.28
C ARG A 59 1.44 19.87 6.96
N ILE A 60 0.47 20.73 6.62
CA ILE A 60 -0.89 20.71 7.20
C ILE A 60 -1.50 19.32 7.04
N ALA A 61 -1.60 18.81 5.80
CA ALA A 61 -2.17 17.49 5.51
C ALA A 61 -1.49 16.35 6.29
N GLY A 62 -0.15 16.42 6.49
CA GLY A 62 0.57 15.42 7.27
C GLY A 62 0.25 15.50 8.76
N ARG A 63 0.16 16.71 9.31
CA ARG A 63 -0.23 16.91 10.73
C ARG A 63 -1.65 16.44 10.99
N ASP A 64 -2.59 16.79 10.11
CA ASP A 64 -3.99 16.40 10.23
C ASP A 64 -4.15 14.88 10.17
N TYR A 65 -3.46 14.23 9.22
CA TYR A 65 -3.46 12.77 9.12
C TYR A 65 -2.90 12.10 10.38
N MET A 66 -1.76 12.58 10.90
CA MET A 66 -1.13 12.06 12.12
C MET A 66 -2.06 12.25 13.35
N THR A 67 -2.78 13.37 13.43
CA THR A 67 -3.74 13.65 14.51
C THR A 67 -4.94 12.69 14.44
N ASN A 68 -5.50 12.49 13.24
CA ASN A 68 -6.61 11.57 13.03
C ASN A 68 -6.20 10.13 13.33
N LEU A 69 -5.07 9.67 12.81
CA LEU A 69 -4.55 8.34 13.09
C LEU A 69 -4.29 8.11 14.59
N SER A 70 -3.76 9.12 15.29
CA SER A 70 -3.57 9.08 16.76
C SER A 70 -4.90 8.89 17.49
N ARG A 71 -5.95 9.59 17.06
CA ARG A 71 -7.31 9.45 17.62
C ARG A 71 -7.89 8.08 17.34
N ASP A 72 -7.79 7.60 16.08
CA ASP A 72 -8.40 6.34 15.64
C ASP A 72 -7.74 5.11 16.27
N THR A 73 -6.43 5.19 16.54
CA THR A 73 -5.66 4.08 17.12
C THR A 73 -5.50 4.16 18.63
N GLY A 74 -5.78 5.30 19.25
CA GLY A 74 -5.48 5.58 20.67
C GLY A 74 -3.97 5.69 20.97
N ILE A 75 -3.11 5.70 19.93
CA ILE A 75 -1.66 5.80 20.06
C ILE A 75 -1.25 7.27 20.04
N GLN A 76 -0.49 7.73 21.03
CA GLN A 76 0.03 9.11 21.04
C GLN A 76 0.79 9.41 19.75
N GLN A 77 0.58 10.59 19.18
CA GLN A 77 1.18 11.00 17.90
C GLN A 77 2.71 10.89 17.88
N SER A 78 3.38 11.17 18.99
CA SER A 78 4.83 11.01 19.15
C SER A 78 5.29 9.55 19.02
N LYS A 79 4.41 8.60 19.35
CA LYS A 79 4.67 7.16 19.31
C LYS A 79 4.25 6.50 17.99
N LEU A 80 3.70 7.24 17.03
CA LEU A 80 3.44 6.73 15.68
C LEU A 80 4.71 6.55 14.84
N THR A 81 5.85 7.01 15.35
CA THR A 81 7.17 6.87 14.69
C THR A 81 8.24 6.53 15.70
N GLU A 82 9.16 5.65 15.32
CA GLU A 82 10.33 5.27 16.10
C GLU A 82 11.59 5.35 15.24
N THR A 83 12.74 5.65 15.86
CA THR A 83 14.02 5.70 15.13
C THR A 83 15.07 4.86 15.84
N ILE A 84 15.56 3.84 15.14
CA ILE A 84 16.74 3.08 15.56
C ILE A 84 17.97 3.74 14.96
N ARG A 85 18.91 4.17 15.82
CA ARG A 85 20.14 4.86 15.39
C ARG A 85 21.11 3.88 14.73
N ASN A 86 21.85 4.36 13.72
CA ASN A 86 22.88 3.57 13.08
C ASN A 86 24.10 3.42 14.03
N CYS A 87 24.39 2.19 14.44
CA CYS A 87 25.59 1.81 15.18
C CYS A 87 25.96 0.36 14.77
N GLN A 88 27.15 -0.10 15.17
CA GLN A 88 27.61 -1.45 14.76
C GLN A 88 26.58 -2.55 15.07
N LYS A 89 26.00 -2.55 16.28
CA LYS A 89 24.98 -3.52 16.70
C LYS A 89 23.72 -3.46 15.83
N ASN A 90 23.33 -2.29 15.37
CA ASN A 90 22.05 -2.04 14.68
C ASN A 90 22.20 -1.84 13.18
N LYS A 91 23.35 -2.16 12.59
CA LYS A 91 23.67 -1.92 11.17
C LYS A 91 22.58 -2.44 10.20
N ASN A 92 21.98 -3.57 10.51
CA ASN A 92 20.97 -4.20 9.64
C ASN A 92 19.56 -3.69 9.88
N ILE A 93 19.28 -3.06 11.01
CA ILE A 93 17.93 -2.66 11.43
C ILE A 93 17.78 -1.16 11.67
N TYR A 94 18.84 -0.35 11.54
CA TYR A 94 18.72 1.10 11.74
C TYR A 94 17.75 1.73 10.76
N GLY A 95 17.11 2.82 11.17
CA GLY A 95 16.24 3.61 10.30
C GLY A 95 15.03 4.19 11.00
N LEU A 96 14.17 4.81 10.21
CA LEU A 96 12.89 5.36 10.64
C LEU A 96 11.80 4.31 10.48
N TYR A 97 11.23 3.90 11.59
CA TYR A 97 10.06 3.04 11.68
C TYR A 97 8.81 3.89 11.83
N ILE A 98 7.79 3.61 11.06
CA ILE A 98 6.50 4.30 11.13
C ILE A 98 5.38 3.28 11.27
N HIS A 99 4.29 3.70 11.90
CA HIS A 99 3.10 2.88 12.06
C HIS A 99 2.63 2.32 10.70
N TYR A 100 2.23 1.05 10.67
CA TYR A 100 1.92 0.34 9.41
C TYR A 100 0.83 1.05 8.57
N ASN A 101 -0.17 1.69 9.19
CA ASN A 101 -1.19 2.46 8.47
C ASN A 101 -0.59 3.65 7.70
N LEU A 102 0.49 4.27 8.20
CA LEU A 102 1.21 5.32 7.48
C LEU A 102 1.95 4.75 6.26
N VAL A 103 2.45 3.51 6.35
CA VAL A 103 3.09 2.87 5.20
C VAL A 103 2.06 2.56 4.12
N ILE A 104 0.98 1.86 4.48
CA ILE A 104 -0.02 1.36 3.54
C ILE A 104 -0.84 2.48 2.88
N ASN A 105 -1.15 3.55 3.62
CA ASN A 105 -2.07 4.59 3.16
C ASN A 105 -1.39 5.88 2.70
N VAL A 106 -0.09 6.05 2.95
CA VAL A 106 0.64 7.28 2.61
C VAL A 106 1.95 6.98 1.87
N VAL A 107 2.87 6.26 2.52
CA VAL A 107 4.25 6.11 2.02
C VAL A 107 4.32 5.21 0.79
N ILE A 108 3.52 4.16 0.75
CA ILE A 108 3.53 3.18 -0.35
C ILE A 108 3.25 3.87 -1.70
N ASP A 109 2.41 4.90 -1.70
CA ASP A 109 2.06 5.66 -2.90
C ASP A 109 3.18 6.58 -3.40
N TRP A 110 4.25 6.72 -2.63
CA TRP A 110 5.45 7.46 -3.03
C TRP A 110 6.51 6.58 -3.72
N ILE A 111 6.31 5.27 -3.72
CA ILE A 111 7.16 4.32 -4.42
C ILE A 111 6.70 4.35 -5.89
N THR A 112 7.59 4.66 -6.81
CA THR A 112 7.25 4.77 -8.24
C THR A 112 7.09 3.42 -8.91
N ASP A 113 7.81 2.41 -8.43
CA ASP A 113 7.73 1.05 -8.94
C ASP A 113 6.49 0.33 -8.38
N VAL A 114 5.53 0.05 -9.28
CA VAL A 114 4.25 -0.57 -8.93
C VAL A 114 4.42 -2.02 -8.45
N ILE A 115 5.43 -2.73 -8.95
CA ILE A 115 5.73 -4.10 -8.53
C ILE A 115 6.23 -4.07 -7.08
N VAL A 116 7.20 -3.19 -6.77
CA VAL A 116 7.70 -3.00 -5.41
C VAL A 116 6.59 -2.56 -4.45
N GLN A 117 5.68 -1.68 -4.88
CA GLN A 117 4.50 -1.31 -4.09
C GLN A 117 3.63 -2.52 -3.75
N SER A 118 3.36 -3.37 -4.74
CA SER A 118 2.49 -4.54 -4.59
C SER A 118 3.13 -5.58 -3.66
N ILE A 119 4.42 -5.86 -3.85
CA ILE A 119 5.20 -6.74 -2.99
C ILE A 119 5.20 -6.24 -1.55
N LEU A 120 5.51 -4.96 -1.34
CA LEU A 120 5.54 -4.36 -0.01
C LEU A 120 4.18 -4.44 0.69
N ARG A 121 3.10 -4.11 -0.02
CA ARG A 121 1.73 -4.19 0.49
C ARG A 121 1.36 -5.64 0.84
N GLY A 122 1.70 -6.59 -0.01
CA GLY A 122 1.48 -8.02 0.19
C GLY A 122 2.21 -8.53 1.44
N LEU A 123 3.52 -8.27 1.55
CA LEU A 123 4.35 -8.69 2.67
C LEU A 123 3.87 -8.10 4.02
N VAL A 124 3.55 -6.80 4.03
CA VAL A 124 3.10 -6.12 5.25
C VAL A 124 1.75 -6.65 5.70
N ASN A 125 0.76 -6.70 4.81
CA ASN A 125 -0.58 -7.19 5.14
C ASN A 125 -0.55 -8.65 5.59
N TRP A 126 0.24 -9.47 4.89
CA TRP A 126 0.43 -10.84 5.25
C TRP A 126 1.06 -10.98 6.66
N TYR A 127 2.16 -10.26 6.94
CA TYR A 127 2.81 -10.32 8.25
C TYR A 127 1.85 -9.92 9.38
N ILE A 128 1.07 -8.87 9.18
CA ILE A 128 0.08 -8.40 10.16
C ILE A 128 -1.00 -9.48 10.38
N ALA A 129 -1.57 -10.04 9.32
CA ALA A 129 -2.63 -11.04 9.41
C ALA A 129 -2.19 -12.32 10.16
N ASN A 130 -0.94 -12.74 9.97
CA ASN A 130 -0.41 -13.95 10.59
C ASN A 130 0.23 -13.73 11.98
N ASN A 131 0.37 -12.49 12.41
CA ASN A 131 0.93 -12.14 13.72
C ASN A 131 -0.04 -11.34 14.60
N THR A 132 -1.33 -11.23 14.22
CA THR A 132 -2.38 -10.72 15.10
C THR A 132 -2.60 -11.70 16.24
N TYR A 133 -2.41 -11.20 17.45
CA TYR A 133 -2.51 -11.99 18.68
C TYR A 133 -3.97 -12.34 18.96
N THR A 134 -4.29 -13.64 19.03
CA THR A 134 -5.46 -14.14 19.75
C THR A 134 -4.99 -14.58 21.14
N PRO A 135 -5.57 -14.05 22.24
CA PRO A 135 -5.05 -14.30 23.61
C PRO A 135 -5.08 -15.75 24.09
N ASN A 136 -5.61 -16.68 23.32
CA ASN A 136 -5.84 -18.07 23.72
C ASN A 136 -5.16 -19.14 22.84
N THR A 137 -4.20 -18.78 21.99
CA THR A 137 -3.40 -19.78 21.27
C THR A 137 -1.98 -19.85 21.82
N PRO A 138 -1.48 -21.05 22.20
CA PRO A 138 -0.09 -21.21 22.60
C PRO A 138 0.82 -20.78 21.46
N ASN A 139 2.00 -20.22 21.79
CA ASN A 139 3.05 -19.75 20.89
C ASN A 139 3.37 -20.75 19.76
N ASN A 140 2.51 -20.88 18.81
CA ASN A 140 2.85 -21.49 17.54
C ASN A 140 3.47 -20.35 16.72
N THR A 141 4.80 -20.35 16.65
CA THR A 141 5.55 -19.72 15.57
C THR A 141 4.99 -20.31 14.29
N THR A 142 3.95 -19.68 13.74
CA THR A 142 3.39 -20.07 12.45
C THR A 142 4.49 -19.73 11.45
N THR A 143 5.30 -20.72 11.13
CA THR A 143 6.19 -20.67 9.99
C THR A 143 5.30 -20.41 8.78
N ILE A 144 5.46 -19.23 8.22
CA ILE A 144 4.86 -18.87 6.94
C ILE A 144 5.21 -20.01 5.99
N SER A 145 4.22 -20.64 5.42
CA SER A 145 4.54 -21.40 4.24
C SER A 145 4.94 -20.39 3.16
N GLU A 146 6.14 -20.53 2.64
CA GLU A 146 6.64 -19.81 1.45
C GLU A 146 5.55 -19.76 0.35
N LEU A 147 4.71 -20.79 0.31
CA LEU A 147 3.55 -20.97 -0.55
C LEU A 147 2.46 -19.88 -0.37
N ASP A 148 2.20 -19.40 0.83
CA ASP A 148 1.14 -18.41 1.08
C ASP A 148 1.55 -17.01 0.65
N ILE A 149 2.84 -16.68 0.81
CA ILE A 149 3.38 -15.41 0.31
C ILE A 149 3.42 -15.45 -1.23
N ILE A 150 3.86 -16.56 -1.82
CA ILE A 150 3.87 -16.76 -3.28
C ILE A 150 2.46 -16.56 -3.83
N LYS A 151 1.42 -17.16 -3.25
CA LYS A 151 0.02 -17.00 -3.70
C LYS A 151 -0.45 -15.54 -3.65
N ILE A 152 -0.06 -14.80 -2.61
CA ILE A 152 -0.43 -13.38 -2.50
C ILE A 152 0.29 -12.57 -3.58
N LEU A 153 1.58 -12.84 -3.80
CA LEU A 153 2.38 -12.16 -4.81
C LEU A 153 1.89 -12.49 -6.22
N ASP A 154 1.60 -13.74 -6.52
CA ASP A 154 1.03 -14.20 -7.79
C ASP A 154 -0.30 -13.47 -8.08
N LYS A 155 -1.15 -13.35 -7.07
CA LYS A 155 -2.41 -12.60 -7.19
C LYS A 155 -2.18 -11.12 -7.53
N TYR A 156 -1.19 -10.46 -6.91
CA TYR A 156 -0.86 -9.06 -7.21
C TYR A 156 -0.21 -8.92 -8.58
N GLU A 157 0.66 -9.85 -8.96
CA GLU A 157 1.30 -9.87 -10.27
C GLU A 157 0.25 -10.07 -11.38
N ASP A 158 -0.69 -10.98 -11.21
CA ASP A 158 -1.83 -11.15 -12.10
C ASP A 158 -2.69 -9.89 -12.22
N MET A 159 -3.01 -9.25 -11.09
CA MET A 159 -3.75 -7.98 -11.10
C MET A 159 -2.99 -6.88 -11.82
N TYR A 160 -1.66 -6.79 -11.63
CA TYR A 160 -0.81 -5.84 -12.35
C TYR A 160 -0.77 -6.15 -13.85
N ARG A 161 -0.51 -7.41 -14.22
CA ARG A 161 -0.44 -7.86 -15.61
C ARG A 161 -1.73 -7.55 -16.36
N VAL A 162 -2.89 -7.80 -15.73
CA VAL A 162 -4.20 -7.49 -16.29
C VAL A 162 -4.42 -5.98 -16.42
N SER A 163 -3.85 -5.17 -15.53
CA SER A 163 -4.09 -3.73 -15.43
C SER A 163 -3.18 -2.89 -16.30
N LYS A 164 -1.92 -3.34 -16.54
CA LYS A 164 -0.83 -2.50 -17.10
C LYS A 164 -1.11 -1.92 -18.49
N GLU A 165 -1.93 -2.60 -19.28
CA GLU A 165 -2.26 -2.19 -20.67
C GLU A 165 -3.68 -1.66 -20.80
N LYS A 166 -4.40 -1.47 -19.68
CA LYS A 166 -5.79 -1.02 -19.73
C LYS A 166 -5.88 0.46 -20.07
N GLU A 167 -6.68 0.75 -21.08
CA GLU A 167 -6.95 2.11 -21.56
C GLU A 167 -8.22 2.68 -20.95
N CYS A 168 -8.20 3.97 -20.71
CA CYS A 168 -9.37 4.71 -20.24
C CYS A 168 -10.35 4.93 -21.39
N GLY A 169 -11.60 4.51 -21.26
CA GLY A 169 -12.65 4.68 -22.27
C GLY A 169 -13.14 6.12 -22.46
N ILE A 170 -12.52 7.11 -21.81
CA ILE A 170 -12.82 8.55 -22.00
C ILE A 170 -11.69 9.26 -22.73
N CYS A 171 -10.43 9.09 -22.28
CA CYS A 171 -9.28 9.77 -22.89
C CYS A 171 -8.43 8.87 -23.79
N TYR A 172 -8.73 7.58 -23.86
CA TYR A 172 -8.05 6.56 -24.67
C TYR A 172 -6.56 6.40 -24.39
N GLU A 173 -6.09 6.85 -23.24
CA GLU A 173 -4.72 6.62 -22.81
C GLU A 173 -4.65 5.45 -21.83
N VAL A 174 -3.55 4.69 -21.88
CA VAL A 174 -3.25 3.65 -20.90
C VAL A 174 -3.17 4.30 -19.52
N VAL A 175 -3.94 3.77 -18.55
CA VAL A 175 -4.07 4.41 -17.22
C VAL A 175 -2.71 4.55 -16.53
N TYR A 176 -1.85 3.55 -16.64
CA TYR A 176 -0.50 3.60 -16.01
C TYR A 176 0.51 4.51 -16.73
N SER A 177 0.28 4.87 -18.00
CA SER A 177 1.16 5.77 -18.77
C SER A 177 0.87 7.25 -18.57
N LYS A 178 -0.11 7.61 -17.74
CA LYS A 178 -0.45 9.00 -17.45
C LYS A 178 0.75 9.78 -16.91
N ARG A 179 0.88 11.04 -17.35
CA ARG A 179 1.98 11.91 -16.95
C ARG A 179 2.00 12.17 -15.44
N LEU A 180 0.84 12.47 -14.86
CA LEU A 180 0.71 12.73 -13.42
C LEU A 180 0.46 11.43 -12.67
N GLU A 181 1.23 11.20 -11.63
CA GLU A 181 1.15 9.98 -10.81
C GLU A 181 -0.24 9.79 -10.19
N ASN A 182 -0.90 10.88 -9.79
CA ASN A 182 -2.27 10.85 -9.25
C ASN A 182 -3.33 10.43 -10.28
N ASP A 183 -3.04 10.49 -11.58
CA ASP A 183 -3.96 10.07 -12.65
C ASP A 183 -3.79 8.59 -13.01
N ARG A 184 -2.76 7.91 -12.49
CA ARG A 184 -2.45 6.49 -12.72
C ARG A 184 -3.30 5.53 -11.87
N TYR A 185 -4.53 5.95 -11.54
CA TYR A 185 -5.50 5.14 -10.81
C TYR A 185 -6.71 4.87 -11.67
N PHE A 186 -7.31 3.71 -11.48
CA PHE A 186 -8.60 3.36 -12.06
C PHE A 186 -9.72 3.95 -11.22
N GLY A 187 -10.76 4.45 -11.88
CA GLY A 187 -12.05 4.76 -11.29
C GLY A 187 -13.03 3.64 -11.59
N LEU A 188 -13.17 2.70 -10.66
CA LEU A 188 -14.05 1.53 -10.81
C LEU A 188 -15.48 1.91 -10.44
N LEU A 189 -16.42 1.59 -11.33
CA LEU A 189 -17.86 1.73 -11.06
C LEU A 189 -18.40 0.47 -10.40
N ASP A 190 -19.36 0.63 -9.52
CA ASP A 190 -20.02 -0.48 -8.80
C ASP A 190 -21.04 -1.24 -9.67
N SER A 191 -21.30 -0.78 -10.88
CA SER A 191 -22.38 -1.28 -11.74
C SER A 191 -21.92 -1.90 -13.05
N CYS A 192 -20.65 -1.73 -13.44
CA CYS A 192 -20.13 -2.28 -14.69
C CYS A 192 -18.60 -2.35 -14.71
N ASN A 193 -18.06 -3.07 -15.69
CA ASN A 193 -16.63 -3.32 -15.84
C ASN A 193 -15.93 -2.40 -16.88
N HIS A 194 -16.51 -1.24 -17.19
CA HIS A 194 -15.88 -0.29 -18.10
C HIS A 194 -14.70 0.41 -17.41
N ILE A 195 -13.65 0.68 -18.19
CA ILE A 195 -12.35 1.11 -17.71
C ILE A 195 -12.23 2.62 -17.84
N PHE A 196 -11.91 3.29 -16.74
CA PHE A 196 -11.67 4.71 -16.69
C PHE A 196 -10.46 5.02 -15.79
N CYS A 197 -9.68 6.04 -16.16
CA CYS A 197 -8.80 6.64 -15.16
C CYS A 197 -9.64 7.46 -14.18
N ILE A 198 -9.18 7.56 -12.95
CA ILE A 198 -9.90 8.21 -11.85
C ILE A 198 -10.26 9.65 -12.16
N THR A 199 -9.37 10.39 -12.80
CA THR A 199 -9.56 11.78 -13.16
C THR A 199 -10.70 11.95 -14.17
N CYS A 200 -10.70 11.17 -15.25
CA CYS A 200 -11.74 11.27 -16.28
C CYS A 200 -13.13 10.93 -15.75
N ILE A 201 -13.28 9.86 -14.98
CA ILE A 201 -14.59 9.47 -14.46
C ILE A 201 -15.09 10.42 -13.38
N ASN A 202 -14.20 11.02 -12.58
CA ASN A 202 -14.59 12.05 -11.62
C ASN A 202 -15.02 13.35 -12.30
N ILE A 203 -14.35 13.76 -13.39
CA ILE A 203 -14.78 14.91 -14.20
C ILE A 203 -16.16 14.63 -14.80
N TRP A 204 -16.34 13.45 -15.42
CA TRP A 204 -17.65 13.03 -15.96
C TRP A 204 -18.76 13.08 -14.90
N HIS A 205 -18.54 12.49 -13.74
CA HIS A 205 -19.49 12.47 -12.63
C HIS A 205 -19.83 13.88 -12.16
N ARG A 206 -18.84 14.76 -11.99
CA ARG A 206 -19.05 16.16 -11.58
C ARG A 206 -19.90 16.92 -12.58
N THR A 207 -19.56 16.87 -13.89
CA THR A 207 -20.29 17.55 -14.94
C THR A 207 -21.74 17.08 -15.02
N ARG A 208 -22.01 15.78 -14.84
CA ARG A 208 -23.36 15.24 -14.81
C ARG A 208 -24.19 15.80 -13.65
N ARG A 209 -23.60 15.89 -12.48
CA ARG A 209 -24.26 16.45 -11.29
C ARG A 209 -24.55 17.94 -11.44
N GLU A 210 -23.66 18.70 -12.03
CA GLU A 210 -23.85 20.13 -12.30
C GLU A 210 -25.00 20.38 -13.27
N THR A 211 -25.26 19.47 -14.20
CA THR A 211 -26.37 19.53 -15.15
C THR A 211 -27.66 18.86 -14.67
N GLY A 212 -27.69 18.33 -13.44
CA GLY A 212 -28.84 17.60 -12.89
C GLY A 212 -29.08 16.23 -13.54
N ALA A 213 -28.13 15.72 -14.32
CA ALA A 213 -28.27 14.44 -15.01
C ALA A 213 -27.89 13.26 -14.10
N SER A 214 -28.45 12.09 -14.40
CA SER A 214 -28.17 10.85 -13.63
C SER A 214 -26.72 10.39 -13.75
N ASP A 215 -26.19 9.78 -12.71
CA ASP A 215 -24.86 9.18 -12.64
C ASP A 215 -24.81 7.88 -13.44
N ASN A 216 -24.64 7.97 -14.75
CA ASN A 216 -24.59 6.83 -15.65
C ASN A 216 -23.19 6.63 -16.23
N CYS A 217 -22.80 5.36 -16.43
CA CYS A 217 -21.56 5.03 -17.09
C CYS A 217 -21.46 5.68 -18.47
N PRO A 218 -20.33 6.34 -18.83
CA PRO A 218 -20.15 6.97 -20.15
C PRO A 218 -20.32 6.02 -21.33
N ILE A 219 -20.04 4.73 -21.14
CA ILE A 219 -20.05 3.71 -22.22
C ILE A 219 -21.39 2.97 -22.27
N CYS A 220 -21.77 2.26 -21.20
CA CYS A 220 -22.97 1.41 -21.22
C CYS A 220 -24.22 2.09 -20.67
N ARG A 221 -24.11 3.30 -20.15
CA ARG A 221 -25.22 4.09 -19.58
C ARG A 221 -25.87 3.47 -18.34
N THR A 222 -25.34 2.37 -17.80
CA THR A 222 -25.81 1.78 -16.55
C THR A 222 -25.58 2.76 -15.42
N ARG A 223 -26.60 2.94 -14.58
CA ARG A 223 -26.52 3.83 -13.42
C ARG A 223 -25.58 3.25 -12.38
N PHE A 224 -24.66 4.07 -11.88
CA PHE A 224 -23.78 3.70 -10.76
C PHE A 224 -24.08 4.55 -9.53
N LYS A 225 -23.68 4.03 -8.36
CA LYS A 225 -23.83 4.72 -7.06
C LYS A 225 -22.49 5.13 -6.48
N LYS A 226 -21.42 4.44 -6.88
CA LYS A 226 -20.09 4.61 -6.28
C LYS A 226 -19.00 4.53 -7.33
N ILE A 227 -18.01 5.43 -7.20
CA ILE A 227 -16.71 5.35 -7.88
C ILE A 227 -15.68 4.95 -6.83
N THR A 228 -14.95 3.85 -7.06
CA THR A 228 -13.88 3.41 -6.18
C THR A 228 -12.54 3.64 -6.86
N MET A 229 -11.65 4.40 -6.23
CA MET A 229 -10.28 4.57 -6.71
C MET A 229 -9.48 3.30 -6.41
N SER A 230 -8.81 2.76 -7.43
CA SER A 230 -8.00 1.56 -7.32
C SER A 230 -6.72 1.68 -8.15
N LYS A 231 -5.63 1.07 -7.67
CA LYS A 231 -4.41 0.90 -8.49
C LYS A 231 -4.56 -0.19 -9.53
N PHE A 232 -5.44 -1.14 -9.30
CA PHE A 232 -5.65 -2.27 -10.20
C PHE A 232 -7.05 -2.23 -10.78
N TYR A 233 -7.13 -2.63 -12.05
CA TYR A 233 -8.39 -2.95 -12.67
C TYR A 233 -8.95 -4.25 -12.06
N LYS A 234 -10.20 -4.21 -11.61
CA LYS A 234 -10.90 -5.36 -11.04
C LYS A 234 -12.25 -5.51 -11.74
N LEU A 235 -12.56 -6.72 -12.17
CA LEU A 235 -13.90 -7.05 -12.65
C LEU A 235 -14.89 -7.00 -11.48
N VAL A 236 -16.07 -6.42 -11.73
CA VAL A 236 -17.24 -6.57 -10.85
C VAL A 236 -17.83 -7.94 -11.17
N ASN A 237 -17.82 -8.83 -10.19
CA ASN A 237 -18.49 -10.14 -10.28
C ASN A 237 -19.98 -9.97 -9.96
#